data_c0a96730b52cec6c85d4bc318bf3959c
#
_entry.id   c0a96730b52cec6c85d4bc318bf3959c
#
_cell.length_a   1.000
_cell.length_b   1.000
_cell.length_c   1.000
_cell.angle_alpha   90.00
_cell.angle_beta   90.00
_cell.angle_gamma   90.00
#
_symmetry.space_group_name_H-M   'P 1'
#
loop_
_entity.id
_entity.type
_entity.pdbx_description
1 polymer ?
#
loop_
_entity_poly.entity_id
_entity_poly.type
_entity_poly.pdbx_seq_one_letter_code
_entity_poly.pdbx_strand_id
1 'polypeptide(L)'
;MIDPLPEKQREFLAVMGLADEFTVEMAQDIMQTGDAAELLAALTGQNAFVRRLPDGVTYRFHHMMKECALRVFLTLPQERRNDCRRRFGAWYEQHRQYLHAMQAYYQCGDYHALLRVVQQDAGILLSSLDPKNVLDFLDECPEDTLKAHPAALLVLMRSMFNWRNIPRMLALRQLLLTAIDEDTQRSAEERGNLLGECDLIMSFLCYNDISAMSRLHRSASAQ
;
A
#
# COMPACT_ATOMS: atom_id res chain seq x y z
N MET A 1 -3.12 -4.85 -31.93
CA MET A 1 -3.14 -3.38 -31.97
C MET A 1 -1.83 -2.76 -31.44
N ILE A 2 -1.20 -3.34 -30.42
CA ILE A 2 0.10 -2.88 -29.86
C ILE A 2 1.30 -3.55 -30.55
N ASP A 3 1.12 -4.74 -31.13
CA ASP A 3 2.20 -5.57 -31.73
C ASP A 3 3.03 -4.89 -32.83
N PRO A 4 2.49 -4.01 -33.69
CA PRO A 4 3.28 -3.33 -34.71
C PRO A 4 4.14 -2.16 -34.20
N LEU A 5 4.04 -1.81 -32.89
CA LEU A 5 4.79 -0.70 -32.33
C LEU A 5 6.25 -1.10 -32.04
N PRO A 6 7.20 -0.15 -32.11
CA PRO A 6 8.55 -0.34 -31.62
C PRO A 6 8.57 -0.88 -30.19
N GLU A 7 9.55 -1.72 -29.87
CA GLU A 7 9.65 -2.39 -28.56
C GLU A 7 9.58 -1.42 -27.37
N LYS A 8 10.32 -0.30 -27.43
CA LYS A 8 10.26 0.73 -26.38
C LYS A 8 8.87 1.33 -26.18
N GLN A 9 8.14 1.60 -27.27
CA GLN A 9 6.77 2.13 -27.17
C GLN A 9 5.81 1.09 -26.61
N ARG A 10 5.98 -0.16 -27.00
CA ARG A 10 5.18 -1.28 -26.50
C ARG A 10 5.40 -1.50 -25.00
N GLU A 11 6.67 -1.48 -24.55
CA GLU A 11 7.01 -1.59 -23.12
C GLU A 11 6.45 -0.39 -22.34
N PHE A 12 6.62 0.83 -22.86
CA PHE A 12 6.07 2.04 -22.26
C PHE A 12 4.55 1.95 -22.06
N LEU A 13 3.82 1.54 -23.11
CA LEU A 13 2.37 1.35 -23.03
C LEU A 13 2.00 0.27 -22.02
N ALA A 14 2.73 -0.86 -22.00
CA ALA A 14 2.47 -1.96 -21.09
C ALA A 14 2.63 -1.53 -19.63
N VAL A 15 3.72 -0.85 -19.29
CA VAL A 15 4.02 -0.42 -17.93
C VAL A 15 3.11 0.73 -17.50
N MET A 16 3.04 1.81 -18.29
CA MET A 16 2.25 2.99 -17.92
C MET A 16 0.74 2.74 -17.97
N GLY A 17 0.29 1.68 -18.65
CA GLY A 17 -1.09 1.22 -18.63
C GLY A 17 -1.59 0.75 -17.27
N LEU A 18 -0.71 0.57 -16.29
CA LEU A 18 -1.10 0.30 -14.90
C LEU A 18 -1.71 1.52 -14.20
N ALA A 19 -1.32 2.74 -14.60
CA ALA A 19 -1.89 3.97 -14.07
C ALA A 19 -3.18 4.34 -14.80
N ASP A 20 -4.11 4.99 -14.08
CA ASP A 20 -5.30 5.59 -14.69
C ASP A 20 -4.93 6.91 -15.39
N GLU A 21 -4.12 7.69 -14.72
CA GLU A 21 -3.57 8.96 -15.19
C GLU A 21 -2.10 9.05 -14.78
N PHE A 22 -1.31 9.74 -15.58
CA PHE A 22 0.10 9.91 -15.30
C PHE A 22 0.66 11.19 -15.94
N THR A 23 1.76 11.68 -15.41
CA THR A 23 2.53 12.80 -15.95
C THR A 23 3.81 12.31 -16.64
N VAL A 24 4.49 13.20 -17.35
CA VAL A 24 5.83 12.90 -17.91
C VAL A 24 6.80 12.54 -16.78
N GLU A 25 6.77 13.29 -15.68
CA GLU A 25 7.63 13.06 -14.53
C GLU A 25 7.41 11.65 -13.92
N MET A 26 6.15 11.26 -13.70
CA MET A 26 5.81 9.92 -13.25
C MET A 26 6.34 8.86 -14.22
N ALA A 27 6.17 9.08 -15.52
CA ALA A 27 6.63 8.13 -16.53
C ALA A 27 8.17 8.01 -16.55
N GLN A 28 8.90 9.11 -16.39
CA GLN A 28 10.36 9.11 -16.29
C GLN A 28 10.84 8.32 -15.08
N ASP A 29 10.20 8.52 -13.93
CA ASP A 29 10.54 7.82 -12.68
C ASP A 29 10.24 6.32 -12.76
N ILE A 30 9.02 5.96 -13.19
CA ILE A 30 8.60 4.55 -13.29
C ILE A 30 9.42 3.78 -14.34
N MET A 31 9.65 4.37 -15.52
CA MET A 31 10.41 3.74 -16.61
C MET A 31 11.91 3.84 -16.42
N GLN A 32 12.38 4.74 -15.54
CA GLN A 32 13.79 5.08 -15.36
C GLN A 32 14.47 5.48 -16.68
N THR A 33 13.80 6.35 -17.44
CA THR A 33 14.25 6.81 -18.74
C THR A 33 14.05 8.31 -18.89
N GLY A 34 14.99 8.96 -19.60
CA GLY A 34 14.87 10.40 -19.89
C GLY A 34 14.00 10.71 -21.11
N ASP A 35 13.67 9.72 -21.93
CA ASP A 35 12.96 9.88 -23.21
C ASP A 35 11.44 9.72 -23.13
N ALA A 36 10.87 9.68 -21.92
CA ALA A 36 9.42 9.53 -21.72
C ALA A 36 8.59 10.60 -22.43
N ALA A 37 9.07 11.85 -22.47
CA ALA A 37 8.39 12.94 -23.16
C ALA A 37 8.34 12.70 -24.69
N GLU A 38 9.42 12.21 -25.29
CA GLU A 38 9.50 11.89 -26.71
C GLU A 38 8.58 10.71 -27.07
N LEU A 39 8.60 9.66 -26.22
CA LEU A 39 7.71 8.50 -26.38
C LEU A 39 6.23 8.92 -26.30
N LEU A 40 5.87 9.78 -25.35
CA LEU A 40 4.52 10.32 -25.24
C LEU A 40 4.10 11.18 -26.42
N ALA A 41 5.02 12.04 -26.93
CA ALA A 41 4.76 12.83 -28.12
C ALA A 41 4.47 11.96 -29.35
N ALA A 42 5.26 10.89 -29.52
CA ALA A 42 5.07 9.93 -30.62
C ALA A 42 3.75 9.17 -30.49
N LEU A 43 3.35 8.76 -29.28
CA LEU A 43 2.10 8.03 -29.02
C LEU A 43 0.86 8.92 -29.12
N THR A 44 0.95 10.18 -28.68
CA THR A 44 -0.14 11.16 -28.81
C THR A 44 -0.39 11.57 -30.26
N GLY A 45 0.68 11.66 -31.07
CA GLY A 45 0.57 11.97 -32.50
C GLY A 45 -0.20 10.91 -33.29
N GLN A 46 -0.27 9.67 -32.79
CA GLN A 46 -1.03 8.58 -33.41
C GLN A 46 -2.52 8.55 -33.02
N ASN A 47 -2.99 9.50 -32.22
CA ASN A 47 -4.41 9.77 -31.81
C ASN A 47 -5.22 8.59 -31.25
N ALA A 48 -4.65 7.38 -31.13
CA ALA A 48 -5.39 6.17 -30.79
C ALA A 48 -5.11 5.65 -29.38
N PHE A 49 -4.00 6.04 -28.76
CA PHE A 49 -3.49 5.35 -27.59
C PHE A 49 -3.55 6.16 -26.31
N VAL A 50 -3.08 7.40 -26.35
CA VAL A 50 -2.94 8.28 -25.20
C VAL A 50 -3.52 9.66 -25.56
N ARG A 51 -4.26 10.25 -24.67
CA ARG A 51 -4.73 11.63 -24.78
C ARG A 51 -4.15 12.49 -23.66
N ARG A 52 -3.79 13.71 -23.99
CA ARG A 52 -3.44 14.74 -23.03
C ARG A 52 -4.72 15.36 -22.45
N LEU A 53 -4.78 15.54 -21.15
CA LEU A 53 -5.93 16.15 -20.51
C LEU A 53 -5.90 17.69 -20.62
N PRO A 54 -7.03 18.37 -20.32
CA PRO A 54 -7.13 19.85 -20.45
C PRO A 54 -6.15 20.62 -19.56
N ASP A 55 -5.65 20.03 -18.48
CA ASP A 55 -4.62 20.63 -17.61
C ASP A 55 -3.26 20.79 -18.30
N GLY A 56 -3.09 20.15 -19.46
CA GLY A 56 -1.89 20.22 -20.27
C GLY A 56 -0.66 19.48 -19.74
N VAL A 57 -0.77 18.73 -18.64
CA VAL A 57 0.35 18.00 -18.03
C VAL A 57 0.04 16.53 -17.78
N THR A 58 -1.23 16.18 -17.64
CA THR A 58 -1.68 14.83 -17.37
C THR A 58 -2.07 14.09 -18.64
N TYR A 59 -1.74 12.83 -18.68
CA TYR A 59 -2.06 11.90 -19.76
C TYR A 59 -2.94 10.76 -19.26
N ARG A 60 -3.83 10.28 -20.12
CA ARG A 60 -4.71 9.14 -19.86
C ARG A 60 -4.78 8.23 -21.06
N PHE A 61 -4.74 6.92 -20.82
CA PHE A 61 -4.98 5.95 -21.88
C PHE A 61 -6.45 5.92 -22.29
N HIS A 62 -6.69 5.67 -23.59
CA HIS A 62 -8.01 5.25 -24.03
C HIS A 62 -8.35 3.90 -23.38
N HIS A 63 -9.61 3.72 -22.96
CA HIS A 63 -10.03 2.52 -22.21
C HIS A 63 -9.59 1.20 -22.86
N MET A 64 -9.85 1.02 -24.14
CA MET A 64 -9.44 -0.19 -24.87
C MET A 64 -7.92 -0.40 -24.92
N MET A 65 -7.15 0.69 -24.92
CA MET A 65 -5.70 0.61 -24.90
C MET A 65 -5.17 0.17 -23.56
N LYS A 66 -5.82 0.59 -22.48
CA LYS A 66 -5.47 0.15 -21.12
C LYS A 66 -5.60 -1.36 -20.98
N GLU A 67 -6.65 -1.97 -21.52
CA GLU A 67 -6.81 -3.43 -21.52
C GLU A 67 -5.73 -4.14 -22.33
N CYS A 68 -5.41 -3.61 -23.53
CA CYS A 68 -4.34 -4.15 -24.33
C CYS A 68 -2.97 -4.03 -23.66
N ALA A 69 -2.68 -2.87 -23.05
CA ALA A 69 -1.46 -2.61 -22.29
C ALA A 69 -1.32 -3.60 -21.12
N LEU A 70 -2.39 -3.82 -20.36
CA LEU A 70 -2.39 -4.78 -19.26
C LEU A 70 -2.10 -6.21 -19.73
N ARG A 71 -2.67 -6.64 -20.87
CA ARG A 71 -2.36 -7.97 -21.44
C ARG A 71 -0.88 -8.10 -21.79
N VAL A 72 -0.28 -7.08 -22.40
CA VAL A 72 1.16 -7.08 -22.72
C VAL A 72 1.97 -7.06 -21.43
N PHE A 73 1.60 -6.26 -20.43
CA PHE A 73 2.27 -6.25 -19.12
C PHE A 73 2.30 -7.64 -18.48
N LEU A 74 1.21 -8.39 -18.55
CA LEU A 74 1.13 -9.73 -18.00
C LEU A 74 2.03 -10.75 -18.70
N THR A 75 2.49 -10.47 -19.92
CA THR A 75 3.49 -11.32 -20.61
C THR A 75 4.93 -11.05 -20.18
N LEU A 76 5.19 -9.96 -19.46
CA LEU A 76 6.53 -9.67 -18.94
C LEU A 76 6.92 -10.69 -17.85
N PRO A 77 8.24 -10.95 -17.68
CA PRO A 77 8.72 -11.77 -16.57
C PRO A 77 8.19 -11.28 -15.22
N GLN A 78 7.90 -12.19 -14.30
CA GLN A 78 7.34 -11.87 -12.98
C GLN A 78 8.20 -10.85 -12.21
N GLU A 79 9.53 -11.03 -12.27
CA GLU A 79 10.47 -10.12 -11.62
C GLU A 79 10.33 -8.67 -12.15
N ARG A 80 10.25 -8.52 -13.49
CA ARG A 80 10.04 -7.22 -14.12
C ARG A 80 8.70 -6.60 -13.74
N ARG A 81 7.64 -7.40 -13.68
CA ARG A 81 6.32 -6.93 -13.24
C ARG A 81 6.34 -6.44 -11.80
N ASN A 82 6.99 -7.19 -10.91
CA ASN A 82 7.11 -6.83 -9.50
C ASN A 82 7.96 -5.56 -9.32
N ASP A 83 9.05 -5.43 -10.07
CA ASP A 83 9.89 -4.22 -10.06
C ASP A 83 9.09 -2.97 -10.50
N CYS A 84 8.34 -3.07 -11.60
CA CYS A 84 7.46 -1.98 -12.04
C CYS A 84 6.43 -1.60 -10.95
N ARG A 85 5.74 -2.57 -10.37
CA ARG A 85 4.75 -2.33 -9.32
C ARG A 85 5.36 -1.70 -8.08
N ARG A 86 6.58 -2.11 -7.70
CA ARG A 86 7.31 -1.50 -6.58
C ARG A 86 7.63 -0.04 -6.85
N ARG A 87 8.03 0.33 -8.08
CA ARG A 87 8.25 1.73 -8.47
C ARG A 87 6.96 2.54 -8.43
N PHE A 88 5.85 2.00 -8.94
CA PHE A 88 4.54 2.64 -8.79
C PHE A 88 4.19 2.85 -7.32
N GLY A 89 4.40 1.84 -6.47
CA GLY A 89 4.18 1.95 -5.02
C GLY A 89 4.99 3.10 -4.41
N ALA A 90 6.29 3.17 -4.74
CA ALA A 90 7.18 4.22 -4.24
C ALA A 90 6.77 5.62 -4.73
N TRP A 91 6.42 5.75 -6.00
CA TRP A 91 5.89 7.00 -6.55
C TRP A 91 4.64 7.46 -5.81
N TYR A 92 3.65 6.58 -5.68
CA TYR A 92 2.41 6.89 -4.98
C TYR A 92 2.62 7.23 -3.51
N GLU A 93 3.53 6.51 -2.82
CA GLU A 93 3.90 6.79 -1.43
C GLU A 93 4.50 8.19 -1.26
N GLN A 94 5.46 8.56 -2.12
CA GLN A 94 6.08 9.91 -2.13
C GLN A 94 5.06 11.02 -2.36
N HIS A 95 4.05 10.75 -3.19
CA HIS A 95 2.97 11.71 -3.50
C HIS A 95 1.77 11.58 -2.56
N ARG A 96 1.89 10.86 -1.44
CA ARG A 96 0.84 10.63 -0.42
C ARG A 96 -0.44 10.01 -0.97
N GLN A 97 -0.35 9.30 -2.07
CA GLN A 97 -1.45 8.52 -2.66
C GLN A 97 -1.44 7.10 -2.06
N TYR A 98 -1.60 7.03 -0.73
CA TYR A 98 -1.37 5.82 0.06
C TYR A 98 -2.21 4.62 -0.38
N LEU A 99 -3.46 4.85 -0.82
CA LEU A 99 -4.31 3.76 -1.31
C LEU A 99 -3.72 3.06 -2.54
N HIS A 100 -3.24 3.85 -3.52
CA HIS A 100 -2.60 3.32 -4.71
C HIS A 100 -1.25 2.68 -4.39
N ALA A 101 -0.50 3.25 -3.43
CA ALA A 101 0.76 2.68 -2.95
C ALA A 101 0.53 1.29 -2.33
N MET A 102 -0.44 1.16 -1.42
CA MET A 102 -0.80 -0.12 -0.80
C MET A 102 -1.19 -1.17 -1.83
N GLN A 103 -2.02 -0.80 -2.83
CA GLN A 103 -2.43 -1.72 -3.89
C GLN A 103 -1.23 -2.19 -4.74
N ALA A 104 -0.33 -1.27 -5.10
CA ALA A 104 0.85 -1.59 -5.90
C ALA A 104 1.81 -2.53 -5.13
N TYR A 105 2.07 -2.25 -3.86
CA TYR A 105 2.91 -3.09 -3.01
C TYR A 105 2.30 -4.47 -2.74
N TYR A 106 1.00 -4.55 -2.49
CA TYR A 106 0.29 -5.82 -2.36
C TYR A 106 0.43 -6.68 -3.60
N GLN A 107 0.21 -6.10 -4.79
CA GLN A 107 0.29 -6.82 -6.06
C GLN A 107 1.68 -7.35 -6.40
N CYS A 108 2.75 -6.85 -5.79
CA CYS A 108 4.11 -7.36 -5.95
C CYS A 108 4.62 -8.14 -4.73
N GLY A 109 3.80 -8.32 -3.70
CA GLY A 109 4.17 -9.05 -2.49
C GLY A 109 5.17 -8.30 -1.59
N ASP A 110 5.30 -6.97 -1.76
CA ASP A 110 6.16 -6.15 -0.90
C ASP A 110 5.43 -5.73 0.37
N TYR A 111 5.24 -6.72 1.26
CA TYR A 111 4.48 -6.51 2.50
C TYR A 111 5.18 -5.56 3.47
N HIS A 112 6.52 -5.46 3.45
CA HIS A 112 7.24 -4.47 4.26
C HIS A 112 6.89 -3.05 3.88
N ALA A 113 6.91 -2.75 2.57
CA ALA A 113 6.53 -1.44 2.07
C ALA A 113 5.03 -1.16 2.30
N LEU A 114 4.16 -2.17 2.11
CA LEU A 114 2.73 -2.06 2.38
C LEU A 114 2.46 -1.69 3.84
N LEU A 115 3.06 -2.40 4.80
CA LEU A 115 2.86 -2.14 6.24
C LEU A 115 3.43 -0.78 6.67
N ARG A 116 4.54 -0.34 6.06
CA ARG A 116 5.06 1.02 6.26
C ARG A 116 4.03 2.07 5.83
N VAL A 117 3.38 1.89 4.68
CA VAL A 117 2.33 2.81 4.21
C VAL A 117 1.10 2.78 5.13
N VAL A 118 0.68 1.60 5.60
CA VAL A 118 -0.40 1.45 6.59
C VAL A 118 -0.09 2.25 7.86
N GLN A 119 1.15 2.23 8.32
CA GLN A 119 1.60 2.97 9.48
C GLN A 119 1.58 4.49 9.22
N GLN A 120 2.07 4.95 8.07
CA GLN A 120 2.09 6.37 7.69
C GLN A 120 0.68 6.96 7.53
N ASP A 121 -0.23 6.19 6.98
CA ASP A 121 -1.64 6.56 6.81
C ASP A 121 -2.42 6.58 8.15
N ALA A 122 -1.87 6.01 9.21
CA ALA A 122 -2.52 5.83 10.51
C ALA A 122 -3.91 5.15 10.43
N GLY A 123 -4.18 4.42 9.34
CA GLY A 123 -5.43 3.69 9.12
C GLY A 123 -6.61 4.54 8.62
N ILE A 124 -6.37 5.79 8.25
CA ILE A 124 -7.43 6.68 7.74
C ILE A 124 -8.07 6.10 6.49
N LEU A 125 -7.25 5.70 5.51
CA LEU A 125 -7.72 5.14 4.24
C LEU A 125 -8.10 3.66 4.34
N LEU A 126 -7.62 2.93 5.34
CA LEU A 126 -8.06 1.55 5.58
C LEU A 126 -9.57 1.45 5.76
N SER A 127 -10.19 2.49 6.36
CA SER A 127 -11.64 2.56 6.54
C SER A 127 -12.41 2.68 5.21
N SER A 128 -11.77 3.11 4.14
CA SER A 128 -12.36 3.21 2.79
C SER A 128 -12.16 1.95 1.94
N LEU A 129 -11.32 1.01 2.41
CA LEU A 129 -11.13 -0.28 1.76
C LEU A 129 -12.23 -1.26 2.17
N ASP A 130 -12.55 -2.20 1.27
CA ASP A 130 -13.33 -3.37 1.64
C ASP A 130 -12.56 -4.17 2.71
N PRO A 131 -13.16 -4.43 3.89
CA PRO A 131 -12.52 -5.22 4.95
C PRO A 131 -11.97 -6.56 4.45
N LYS A 132 -12.61 -7.17 3.46
CA LYS A 132 -12.16 -8.41 2.84
C LYS A 132 -10.75 -8.26 2.24
N ASN A 133 -10.51 -7.20 1.48
CA ASN A 133 -9.18 -6.98 0.86
C ASN A 133 -8.08 -6.85 1.92
N VAL A 134 -8.39 -6.24 3.07
CA VAL A 134 -7.43 -6.11 4.18
C VAL A 134 -7.20 -7.46 4.87
N LEU A 135 -8.24 -8.27 5.02
CA LEU A 135 -8.09 -9.62 5.56
C LEU A 135 -7.29 -10.52 4.62
N ASP A 136 -7.56 -10.46 3.31
CA ASP A 136 -6.83 -11.24 2.31
C ASP A 136 -5.32 -10.95 2.38
N PHE A 137 -4.91 -9.67 2.42
CA PHE A 137 -3.48 -9.36 2.53
C PHE A 137 -2.88 -9.76 3.89
N LEU A 138 -3.64 -9.69 4.97
CA LEU A 138 -3.19 -10.14 6.29
C LEU A 138 -2.98 -11.65 6.35
N ASP A 139 -3.79 -12.42 5.62
CA ASP A 139 -3.67 -13.87 5.55
C ASP A 139 -2.49 -14.30 4.68
N GLU A 140 -2.14 -13.51 3.67
CA GLU A 140 -1.01 -13.75 2.78
C GLU A 140 0.33 -13.21 3.34
N CYS A 141 0.29 -12.22 4.23
CA CYS A 141 1.48 -11.58 4.79
C CYS A 141 2.22 -12.53 5.76
N PRO A 142 3.52 -12.77 5.57
CA PRO A 142 4.30 -13.57 6.50
C PRO A 142 4.28 -13.00 7.92
N GLU A 143 4.15 -13.87 8.92
CA GLU A 143 4.07 -13.48 10.33
C GLU A 143 5.29 -12.67 10.79
N ASP A 144 6.49 -13.08 10.36
CA ASP A 144 7.72 -12.35 10.69
C ASP A 144 7.74 -10.93 10.12
N THR A 145 7.12 -10.73 8.94
CA THR A 145 6.96 -9.40 8.36
C THR A 145 5.98 -8.56 9.18
N LEU A 146 4.88 -9.13 9.65
CA LEU A 146 3.94 -8.45 10.54
C LEU A 146 4.61 -8.05 11.85
N LYS A 147 5.38 -8.94 12.48
CA LYS A 147 6.14 -8.67 13.72
C LYS A 147 7.16 -7.56 13.55
N ALA A 148 7.77 -7.44 12.37
CA ALA A 148 8.72 -6.36 12.07
C ALA A 148 8.08 -4.96 12.03
N HIS A 149 6.73 -4.87 12.00
CA HIS A 149 5.98 -3.61 11.90
C HIS A 149 4.94 -3.45 13.04
N PRO A 150 5.35 -3.39 14.31
CA PRO A 150 4.43 -3.37 15.45
C PRO A 150 3.48 -2.15 15.45
N ALA A 151 3.93 -0.99 14.99
CA ALA A 151 3.05 0.17 14.87
C ALA A 151 1.95 -0.04 13.81
N ALA A 152 2.24 -0.74 12.71
CA ALA A 152 1.23 -1.13 11.74
C ALA A 152 0.22 -2.13 12.34
N LEU A 153 0.67 -3.04 13.22
CA LEU A 153 -0.23 -3.95 13.94
C LEU A 153 -1.26 -3.20 14.80
N LEU A 154 -0.86 -2.11 15.48
CA LEU A 154 -1.77 -1.26 16.24
C LEU A 154 -2.83 -0.61 15.35
N VAL A 155 -2.42 -0.10 14.18
CA VAL A 155 -3.35 0.48 13.20
C VAL A 155 -4.36 -0.57 12.72
N LEU A 156 -3.88 -1.77 12.41
CA LEU A 156 -4.71 -2.88 11.96
C LEU A 156 -5.66 -3.38 13.07
N MET A 157 -5.20 -3.46 14.33
CA MET A 157 -6.05 -3.79 15.47
C MET A 157 -7.21 -2.81 15.61
N ARG A 158 -6.95 -1.50 15.47
CA ARG A 158 -7.99 -0.46 15.50
C ARG A 158 -9.00 -0.64 14.37
N SER A 159 -8.53 -0.97 13.16
CA SER A 159 -9.39 -1.25 12.01
C SER A 159 -10.26 -2.49 12.24
N MET A 160 -9.69 -3.57 12.79
CA MET A 160 -10.45 -4.78 13.15
C MET A 160 -11.53 -4.50 14.20
N PHE A 161 -11.23 -3.65 15.20
CA PHE A 161 -12.22 -3.20 16.17
C PHE A 161 -13.39 -2.47 15.48
N ASN A 162 -13.10 -1.51 14.60
CA ASN A 162 -14.10 -0.74 13.86
C ASN A 162 -15.00 -1.63 13.00
N TRP A 163 -14.44 -2.69 12.42
CA TRP A 163 -15.16 -3.69 11.62
C TRP A 163 -15.79 -4.81 12.46
N ARG A 164 -15.71 -4.70 13.80
CA ARG A 164 -16.24 -5.69 14.76
C ARG A 164 -15.64 -7.10 14.57
N ASN A 165 -14.46 -7.20 13.99
CA ASN A 165 -13.72 -8.45 13.85
C ASN A 165 -12.79 -8.66 15.07
N ILE A 166 -13.44 -8.88 16.23
CA ILE A 166 -12.74 -9.03 17.51
C ILE A 166 -11.78 -10.24 17.52
N PRO A 167 -12.10 -11.41 16.97
CA PRO A 167 -11.16 -12.53 16.92
C PRO A 167 -9.84 -12.16 16.22
N ARG A 168 -9.92 -11.48 15.07
CA ARG A 168 -8.72 -11.06 14.32
C ARG A 168 -7.94 -9.98 15.06
N MET A 169 -8.62 -9.04 15.69
CA MET A 169 -8.00 -8.04 16.56
C MET A 169 -7.19 -8.69 17.69
N LEU A 170 -7.74 -9.70 18.37
CA LEU A 170 -7.05 -10.41 19.45
C LEU A 170 -5.84 -11.21 18.92
N ALA A 171 -5.94 -11.80 17.73
CA ALA A 171 -4.82 -12.48 17.08
C ALA A 171 -3.67 -11.49 16.78
N LEU A 172 -4.00 -10.31 16.21
CA LEU A 172 -3.00 -9.25 15.95
C LEU A 172 -2.38 -8.72 17.25
N ARG A 173 -3.17 -8.61 18.33
CA ARG A 173 -2.64 -8.25 19.66
C ARG A 173 -1.62 -9.26 20.14
N GLN A 174 -1.92 -10.56 20.03
CA GLN A 174 -0.97 -11.60 20.46
C GLN A 174 0.33 -11.51 19.67
N LEU A 175 0.23 -11.27 18.37
CA LEU A 175 1.39 -11.08 17.50
C LEU A 175 2.21 -9.86 17.90
N LEU A 176 1.56 -8.74 18.24
CA LEU A 176 2.21 -7.52 18.72
C LEU A 176 2.97 -7.78 20.03
N LEU A 177 2.36 -8.46 21.00
CA LEU A 177 3.02 -8.78 22.26
C LEU A 177 4.24 -9.67 22.03
N THR A 178 4.12 -10.69 21.20
CA THR A 178 5.25 -11.55 20.81
C THR A 178 6.37 -10.74 20.16
N ALA A 179 6.04 -9.83 19.23
CA ALA A 179 7.02 -8.97 18.57
C ALA A 179 7.76 -8.04 19.55
N ILE A 180 7.06 -7.53 20.58
CA ILE A 180 7.66 -6.70 21.62
C ILE A 180 8.60 -7.53 22.52
N ASP A 181 8.23 -8.75 22.85
CA ASP A 181 9.03 -9.63 23.72
C ASP A 181 10.29 -10.15 22.99
N GLU A 182 10.19 -10.49 21.71
CA GLU A 182 11.28 -10.97 20.89
C GLU A 182 12.30 -9.87 20.52
N ASP A 183 11.88 -8.60 20.43
CA ASP A 183 12.76 -7.48 20.06
C ASP A 183 13.54 -6.94 21.27
N THR A 184 14.73 -7.50 21.47
CA THR A 184 15.65 -7.09 22.55
C THR A 184 16.37 -5.76 22.30
N GLN A 185 16.34 -5.25 21.06
CA GLN A 185 17.04 -4.00 20.70
C GLN A 185 16.19 -2.75 20.95
N ARG A 186 14.89 -2.92 21.13
CA ARG A 186 13.97 -1.82 21.35
C ARG A 186 14.13 -1.22 22.73
N SER A 187 14.14 0.11 22.81
CA SER A 187 14.23 0.82 24.10
C SER A 187 13.01 0.55 25.00
N ALA A 188 13.21 0.72 26.31
CA ALA A 188 12.10 0.58 27.28
C ALA A 188 10.96 1.58 27.00
N GLU A 189 11.27 2.80 26.57
CA GLU A 189 10.32 3.81 26.21
C GLU A 189 9.47 3.41 24.98
N GLU A 190 10.11 2.92 23.91
CA GLU A 190 9.39 2.46 22.71
C GLU A 190 8.50 1.27 23.01
N ARG A 191 8.97 0.34 23.84
CA ARG A 191 8.16 -0.81 24.30
C ARG A 191 6.96 -0.34 25.11
N GLY A 192 7.19 0.60 26.05
CA GLY A 192 6.14 1.22 26.85
C GLY A 192 5.08 1.90 25.98
N ASN A 193 5.48 2.69 25.00
CA ASN A 193 4.57 3.36 24.08
C ASN A 193 3.68 2.37 23.30
N LEU A 194 4.28 1.29 22.76
CA LEU A 194 3.52 0.27 22.02
C LEU A 194 2.51 -0.47 22.92
N LEU A 195 2.92 -0.81 24.15
CA LEU A 195 2.04 -1.45 25.13
C LEU A 195 0.93 -0.53 25.58
N GLY A 196 1.24 0.75 25.82
CA GLY A 196 0.28 1.78 26.18
C GLY A 196 -0.79 1.98 25.12
N GLU A 197 -0.39 2.09 23.85
CA GLU A 197 -1.34 2.17 22.73
C GLU A 197 -2.18 0.89 22.59
N CYS A 198 -1.57 -0.29 22.79
CA CYS A 198 -2.27 -1.56 22.79
C CYS A 198 -3.35 -1.60 23.86
N ASP A 199 -3.02 -1.20 25.10
CA ASP A 199 -3.97 -1.17 26.22
C ASP A 199 -5.10 -0.14 25.98
N LEU A 200 -4.78 0.99 25.36
CA LEU A 200 -5.78 1.97 24.96
C LEU A 200 -6.79 1.38 23.97
N ILE A 201 -6.31 0.68 22.93
CA ILE A 201 -7.19 0.03 21.95
C ILE A 201 -8.04 -1.06 22.63
N MET A 202 -7.44 -1.84 23.53
CA MET A 202 -8.15 -2.90 24.28
C MET A 202 -9.20 -2.33 25.22
N SER A 203 -9.02 -1.11 25.74
CA SER A 203 -9.99 -0.47 26.64
C SER A 203 -11.36 -0.26 25.98
N PHE A 204 -11.40 -0.11 24.65
CA PHE A 204 -12.65 0.02 23.90
C PHE A 204 -13.53 -1.24 23.97
N LEU A 205 -12.95 -2.43 24.21
CA LEU A 205 -13.72 -3.65 24.42
C LEU A 205 -14.41 -3.68 25.80
N CYS A 206 -13.91 -2.90 26.74
CA CYS A 206 -14.36 -2.87 28.14
C CYS A 206 -15.27 -1.67 28.43
N TYR A 207 -15.87 -1.02 27.43
CA TYR A 207 -16.62 0.23 27.62
C TYR A 207 -17.81 0.10 28.61
N ASN A 208 -18.33 -1.12 28.82
CA ASN A 208 -19.38 -1.41 29.81
C ASN A 208 -18.83 -1.78 31.19
N ASP A 209 -17.51 -1.96 31.34
CA ASP A 209 -16.82 -2.22 32.61
C ASP A 209 -15.85 -1.08 32.94
N ILE A 210 -16.37 -0.09 33.70
CA ILE A 210 -15.61 1.08 34.07
C ILE A 210 -14.33 0.72 34.84
N SER A 211 -14.36 -0.35 35.65
CA SER A 211 -13.21 -0.80 36.43
C SER A 211 -12.12 -1.39 35.54
N ALA A 212 -12.49 -2.23 34.56
CA ALA A 212 -11.57 -2.79 33.58
C ALA A 212 -10.99 -1.70 32.68
N MET A 213 -11.83 -0.80 32.18
CA MET A 213 -11.42 0.33 31.38
C MET A 213 -10.44 1.25 32.13
N SER A 214 -10.73 1.57 33.40
CA SER A 214 -9.85 2.39 34.25
C SER A 214 -8.51 1.72 34.55
N ARG A 215 -8.44 0.39 34.65
CA ARG A 215 -7.16 -0.33 34.81
C ARG A 215 -6.30 -0.21 33.54
N LEU A 216 -6.90 -0.43 32.34
CA LEU A 216 -6.18 -0.33 31.07
C LEU A 216 -5.70 1.09 30.79
N HIS A 217 -6.51 2.11 31.06
CA HIS A 217 -6.09 3.52 30.92
C HIS A 217 -4.94 3.89 31.86
N ARG A 218 -4.95 3.38 33.08
CA ARG A 218 -3.84 3.62 34.02
C ARG A 218 -2.57 2.88 33.60
N SER A 219 -2.70 1.67 33.08
CA SER A 219 -1.57 0.93 32.50
C SER A 219 -0.96 1.71 31.32
N ALA A 220 -1.78 2.17 30.39
CA ALA A 220 -1.35 2.97 29.25
C ALA A 220 -0.65 4.28 29.63
N SER A 221 -1.06 4.91 30.74
CA SER A 221 -0.46 6.18 31.22
C SER A 221 0.80 5.98 32.05
N ALA A 222 1.09 4.76 32.49
CA ALA A 222 2.24 4.44 33.34
C ALA A 222 3.44 3.87 32.54
N GLN A 223 3.26 3.61 31.28
CA GLN A 223 4.26 3.10 30.34
C GLN A 223 4.85 4.22 29.50
#